data_af9814d35e3774cafe6109858890612a
#
_entry.id   af9814d35e3774cafe6109858890612a
#
_cell.length_a   1.000
_cell.length_b   1.000
_cell.length_c   1.000
_cell.angle_alpha   90.00
_cell.angle_beta   90.00
_cell.angle_gamma   90.00
#
_symmetry.space_group_name_H-M   'P 1'
#
loop_
_entity.id
_entity.type
_entity.pdbx_description
1 polymer ?
#
loop_
_entity_poly.entity_id
_entity_poly.type
_entity_poly.pdbx_seq_one_letter_code
_entity_poly.pdbx_strand_id
1 'polypeptide(L)'
;MPAGVSPFKQGTSAPGPLRVEMCGCFAELAREMGFGLEVSGWEVEQAEQGRKNYSVLTLEKLARENPGDELYLAIGSDMLLSFDGWHRWEDILRLAHLVVTSRNIGDDPALHAKARQLDASGARILFAPVEALPMASSVLRTRLAAGEECENELPVSVRRVIRREGLYLSLIHI
;
A
#
# COMPACT_ATOMS: atom_id res chain seq x y z
N MET A 1 5.89 2.14 0.75
CA MET A 1 5.87 3.61 0.50
C MET A 1 4.43 4.10 0.41
N PRO A 2 4.07 5.20 1.09
CA PRO A 2 2.76 5.83 0.86
C PRO A 2 2.72 6.41 -0.56
N ALA A 3 1.67 6.08 -1.31
CA ALA A 3 1.50 6.57 -2.68
C ALA A 3 1.42 8.11 -2.72
N GLY A 4 2.10 8.75 -3.65
CA GLY A 4 1.99 10.19 -3.88
C GLY A 4 0.58 10.56 -4.35
N VAL A 5 0.30 10.29 -5.60
CA VAL A 5 -1.05 10.35 -6.18
C VAL A 5 -1.35 9.00 -6.83
N SER A 6 -2.40 8.34 -6.39
CA SER A 6 -2.82 7.08 -7.02
C SER A 6 -3.43 7.37 -8.41
N PRO A 7 -2.95 6.75 -9.49
CA PRO A 7 -3.57 6.91 -10.80
C PRO A 7 -5.00 6.34 -10.87
N PHE A 8 -5.37 5.49 -9.90
CA PHE A 8 -6.66 4.79 -9.85
C PHE A 8 -7.64 5.38 -8.83
N LYS A 9 -7.21 6.33 -7.99
CA LYS A 9 -8.09 6.94 -6.96
C LYS A 9 -8.02 8.45 -7.04
N GLN A 10 -9.17 9.07 -7.20
CA GLN A 10 -9.29 10.52 -7.08
C GLN A 10 -9.29 10.91 -5.60
N GLY A 11 -8.32 11.75 -5.22
CA GLY A 11 -8.22 12.36 -3.91
C GLY A 11 -7.77 11.42 -2.78
N THR A 12 -6.81 11.88 -2.02
CA THR A 12 -6.50 11.34 -0.68
C THR A 12 -7.03 12.33 0.33
N SER A 13 -7.73 11.83 1.33
CA SER A 13 -8.31 12.68 2.38
C SER A 13 -7.29 13.26 3.36
N ALA A 14 -6.00 12.86 3.28
CA ALA A 14 -4.91 13.38 4.10
C ALA A 14 -3.74 13.84 3.23
N PRO A 15 -3.07 14.96 3.60
CA PRO A 15 -1.85 15.42 2.94
C PRO A 15 -0.76 14.34 2.90
N GLY A 16 0.08 14.36 1.84
CA GLY A 16 1.17 13.40 1.64
C GLY A 16 2.09 13.24 2.85
N PRO A 17 2.65 14.34 3.39
CA PRO A 17 3.52 14.28 4.57
C PRO A 17 2.88 13.63 5.79
N LEU A 18 1.61 13.90 6.07
CA LEU A 18 0.89 13.27 7.18
C LEU A 18 0.66 11.77 6.97
N ARG A 19 0.49 11.33 5.71
CA ARG A 19 0.42 9.91 5.40
C ARG A 19 1.77 9.21 5.63
N VAL A 20 2.88 9.87 5.30
CA VAL A 20 4.24 9.38 5.60
C VAL A 20 4.43 9.29 7.11
N GLU A 21 4.04 10.30 7.87
CA GLU A 21 4.12 10.30 9.33
C GLU A 21 3.31 9.14 9.95
N MET A 22 2.07 8.95 9.51
CA MET A 22 1.24 7.83 9.97
C MET A 22 1.86 6.47 9.63
N CYS A 23 2.47 6.31 8.45
CA CYS A 23 3.21 5.10 8.12
C CYS A 23 4.45 4.91 9.01
N GLY A 24 5.13 6.00 9.41
CA GLY A 24 6.24 5.98 10.35
C GLY A 24 5.87 5.37 11.71
N CYS A 25 4.64 5.61 12.16
CA CYS A 25 4.15 4.98 13.40
C CYS A 25 4.13 3.44 13.32
N PHE A 26 3.88 2.88 12.14
CA PHE A 26 3.95 1.42 11.94
C PHE A 26 5.40 0.92 11.88
N ALA A 27 6.35 1.72 11.40
CA ALA A 27 7.76 1.37 11.43
C ALA A 27 8.29 1.28 12.87
N GLU A 28 7.83 2.15 13.75
CA GLU A 28 8.16 2.08 15.18
C GLU A 28 7.61 0.80 15.80
N LEU A 29 6.34 0.50 15.56
CA LEU A 29 5.71 -0.73 16.04
C LEU A 29 6.40 -1.99 15.50
N ALA A 30 6.74 -2.02 14.22
CA ALA A 30 7.47 -3.14 13.61
C ALA A 30 8.83 -3.36 14.29
N ARG A 31 9.54 -2.27 14.61
CA ARG A 31 10.83 -2.33 15.33
C ARG A 31 10.67 -2.92 16.73
N GLU A 32 9.63 -2.53 17.46
CA GLU A 32 9.32 -3.11 18.78
C GLU A 32 9.04 -4.62 18.70
N MET A 33 8.45 -5.06 17.57
CA MET A 33 8.17 -6.47 17.28
C MET A 33 9.38 -7.22 16.68
N GLY A 34 10.52 -6.58 16.48
CA GLY A 34 11.72 -7.16 15.89
C GLY A 34 11.74 -7.24 14.38
N PHE A 35 10.86 -6.51 13.67
CA PHE A 35 10.83 -6.45 12.21
C PHE A 35 11.50 -5.18 11.68
N GLY A 36 12.26 -5.32 10.59
CA GLY A 36 12.76 -4.19 9.83
C GLY A 36 11.66 -3.64 8.91
N LEU A 37 11.18 -2.42 9.19
CA LEU A 37 10.25 -1.69 8.32
C LEU A 37 10.78 -0.28 8.13
N GLU A 38 11.04 0.08 6.89
CA GLU A 38 11.43 1.43 6.50
C GLU A 38 10.29 2.13 5.75
N VAL A 39 10.06 3.39 6.07
CA VAL A 39 9.06 4.22 5.40
C VAL A 39 9.75 5.26 4.53
N SER A 40 9.53 5.17 3.22
CA SER A 40 10.05 6.15 2.27
C SER A 40 8.95 7.13 1.85
N GLY A 41 9.25 8.42 1.91
CA GLY A 41 8.40 9.50 1.40
C GLY A 41 8.56 9.81 -0.08
N TRP A 42 9.44 9.10 -0.78
CA TRP A 42 9.85 9.43 -2.15
C TRP A 42 8.68 9.63 -3.13
N GLU A 43 7.66 8.78 -3.09
CA GLU A 43 6.51 8.95 -4.00
C GLU A 43 5.70 10.22 -3.69
N VAL A 44 5.63 10.61 -2.43
CA VAL A 44 4.97 11.87 -2.01
C VAL A 44 5.76 13.05 -2.54
N GLU A 45 7.08 13.05 -2.38
CA GLU A 45 7.98 14.09 -2.90
C GLU A 45 7.89 14.22 -4.44
N GLN A 46 7.82 13.09 -5.15
CA GLN A 46 7.63 13.11 -6.61
C GLN A 46 6.29 13.74 -6.99
N ALA A 47 5.23 13.42 -6.26
CA ALA A 47 3.90 13.99 -6.52
C ALA A 47 3.85 15.50 -6.24
N GLU A 48 4.50 15.98 -5.19
CA GLU A 48 4.63 17.41 -4.87
C GLU A 48 5.37 18.19 -5.98
N GLN A 49 6.29 17.51 -6.69
CA GLN A 49 6.97 18.04 -7.86
C GLN A 49 6.16 17.91 -9.17
N GLY A 50 4.90 17.48 -9.08
CA GLY A 50 4.02 17.30 -10.23
C GLY A 50 4.33 16.07 -11.09
N ARG A 51 5.16 15.15 -10.61
CA ARG A 51 5.53 13.93 -11.33
C ARG A 51 4.50 12.83 -11.08
N LYS A 52 4.18 12.06 -12.13
CA LYS A 52 3.34 10.88 -12.01
C LYS A 52 4.11 9.75 -11.33
N ASN A 53 3.47 9.10 -10.37
CA ASN A 53 4.01 7.94 -9.67
C ASN A 53 3.43 6.66 -10.26
N TYR A 54 4.30 5.83 -10.80
CA TYR A 54 4.00 4.48 -11.24
C TYR A 54 4.90 3.50 -10.48
N SER A 55 4.37 2.36 -10.11
CA SER A 55 5.09 1.34 -9.35
C SER A 55 6.41 0.92 -10.00
N VAL A 56 6.48 0.90 -11.33
CA VAL A 56 7.72 0.61 -12.06
C VAL A 56 8.84 1.59 -11.71
N LEU A 57 8.55 2.90 -11.57
CA LEU A 57 9.56 3.92 -11.26
C LEU A 57 10.11 3.74 -9.84
N THR A 58 9.24 3.34 -8.92
CA THR A 58 9.62 3.00 -7.55
C THR A 58 10.53 1.79 -7.52
N LEU A 59 10.20 0.73 -8.27
CA LEU A 59 11.01 -0.48 -8.37
C LEU A 59 12.35 -0.22 -9.07
N GLU A 60 12.38 0.58 -10.13
CA GLU A 60 13.63 0.98 -10.79
C GLU A 60 14.55 1.76 -9.84
N LYS A 61 13.97 2.62 -8.98
CA LYS A 61 14.74 3.30 -7.93
C LYS A 61 15.30 2.30 -6.93
N LEU A 62 14.47 1.43 -6.38
CA LEU A 62 14.90 0.44 -5.38
C LEU A 62 15.96 -0.51 -5.94
N ALA A 63 15.82 -0.99 -7.17
CA ALA A 63 16.80 -1.87 -7.81
C ALA A 63 18.17 -1.17 -8.01
N ARG A 64 18.18 0.14 -8.28
CA ARG A 64 19.44 0.91 -8.39
C ARG A 64 20.12 1.14 -7.03
N GLU A 65 19.31 1.29 -5.98
CA GLU A 65 19.82 1.57 -4.63
C GLU A 65 20.27 0.30 -3.91
N ASN A 66 19.73 -0.86 -4.32
CA ASN A 66 20.00 -2.16 -3.71
C ASN A 66 20.40 -3.17 -4.80
N PRO A 67 21.58 -3.00 -5.43
CA PRO A 67 22.02 -3.86 -6.51
C PRO A 67 22.29 -5.27 -5.99
N GLY A 68 21.64 -6.26 -6.61
CA GLY A 68 21.75 -7.68 -6.25
C GLY A 68 20.67 -8.18 -5.30
N ASP A 69 19.83 -7.29 -4.76
CA ASP A 69 18.70 -7.71 -3.93
C ASP A 69 17.53 -8.19 -4.80
N GLU A 70 16.83 -9.20 -4.33
CA GLU A 70 15.55 -9.62 -4.90
C GLU A 70 14.42 -8.72 -4.37
N LEU A 71 13.70 -8.08 -5.28
CA LEU A 71 12.57 -7.24 -4.90
C LEU A 71 11.25 -8.01 -4.91
N TYR A 72 10.40 -7.72 -3.95
CA TYR A 72 9.06 -8.28 -3.84
C TYR A 72 8.03 -7.14 -3.71
N LEU A 73 7.06 -7.13 -4.62
CA LEU A 73 5.96 -6.16 -4.61
C LEU A 73 4.70 -6.80 -4.04
N ALA A 74 4.28 -6.34 -2.86
CA ALA A 74 3.04 -6.78 -2.24
C ALA A 74 1.84 -6.05 -2.83
N ILE A 75 0.84 -6.80 -3.31
CA ILE A 75 -0.40 -6.29 -3.90
C ILE A 75 -1.63 -7.03 -3.38
N GLY A 76 -2.80 -6.38 -3.47
CA GLY A 76 -4.08 -7.04 -3.20
C GLY A 76 -4.55 -7.91 -4.38
N SER A 77 -5.46 -8.83 -4.10
CA SER A 77 -6.06 -9.72 -5.13
C SER A 77 -6.78 -8.96 -6.25
N ASP A 78 -7.47 -7.87 -5.93
CA ASP A 78 -8.11 -6.98 -6.89
C ASP A 78 -7.10 -6.32 -7.85
N MET A 79 -5.91 -6.01 -7.35
CA MET A 79 -4.82 -5.45 -8.14
C MET A 79 -4.17 -6.48 -9.05
N LEU A 80 -4.08 -7.76 -8.64
CA LEU A 80 -3.58 -8.83 -9.50
C LEU A 80 -4.46 -8.99 -10.75
N LEU A 81 -5.79 -8.98 -10.59
CA LEU A 81 -6.71 -9.15 -11.72
C LEU A 81 -6.59 -8.06 -12.79
N SER A 82 -6.19 -6.85 -12.40
CA SER A 82 -6.01 -5.71 -13.29
C SER A 82 -4.55 -5.37 -13.61
N PHE A 83 -3.63 -6.24 -13.25
CA PHE A 83 -2.18 -5.96 -13.25
C PHE A 83 -1.62 -5.65 -14.63
N ASP A 84 -2.11 -6.31 -15.67
CA ASP A 84 -1.72 -6.07 -17.07
C ASP A 84 -2.18 -4.71 -17.63
N GLY A 85 -3.02 -3.99 -16.92
CA GLY A 85 -3.34 -2.57 -17.16
C GLY A 85 -2.38 -1.57 -16.51
N TRP A 86 -1.41 -2.03 -15.75
CA TRP A 86 -0.46 -1.14 -15.09
C TRP A 86 0.59 -0.60 -16.07
N HIS A 87 1.04 0.62 -15.81
CA HIS A 87 2.06 1.22 -16.65
C HIS A 87 3.36 0.39 -16.63
N ARG A 88 3.78 -0.10 -17.81
CA ARG A 88 4.96 -0.94 -17.99
C ARG A 88 4.97 -2.18 -17.07
N TRP A 89 3.84 -2.86 -16.98
CA TRP A 89 3.65 -4.01 -16.08
C TRP A 89 4.67 -5.15 -16.32
N GLU A 90 5.10 -5.36 -17.57
CA GLU A 90 6.13 -6.35 -17.89
C GLU A 90 7.49 -5.99 -17.27
N ASP A 91 7.83 -4.68 -17.23
CA ASP A 91 9.05 -4.22 -16.56
C ASP A 91 8.95 -4.41 -15.04
N ILE A 92 7.77 -4.26 -14.45
CA ILE A 92 7.54 -4.59 -13.05
C ILE A 92 7.87 -6.06 -12.78
N LEU A 93 7.42 -6.99 -13.64
CA LEU A 93 7.68 -8.42 -13.49
C LEU A 93 9.16 -8.79 -13.71
N ARG A 94 9.92 -8.00 -14.47
CA ARG A 94 11.38 -8.16 -14.60
C ARG A 94 12.14 -7.68 -13.38
N LEU A 95 11.60 -6.68 -12.67
CA LEU A 95 12.24 -6.05 -11.53
C LEU A 95 11.88 -6.70 -10.19
N ALA A 96 10.69 -7.27 -10.07
CA ALA A 96 10.19 -7.78 -8.79
C ALA A 96 9.28 -9.00 -8.94
N HIS A 97 9.27 -9.83 -7.92
CA HIS A 97 8.28 -10.86 -7.73
C HIS A 97 7.01 -10.26 -7.11
N LEU A 98 5.84 -10.84 -7.38
CA LEU A 98 4.60 -10.39 -6.78
C LEU A 98 4.27 -11.22 -5.53
N VAL A 99 3.90 -10.55 -4.45
CA VAL A 99 3.31 -11.18 -3.27
C VAL A 99 1.85 -10.74 -3.18
N VAL A 100 0.94 -11.66 -3.41
CA VAL A 100 -0.49 -11.39 -3.47
C VAL A 100 -1.13 -11.71 -2.13
N THR A 101 -1.79 -10.71 -1.52
CA THR A 101 -2.63 -10.91 -0.35
C THR A 101 -4.09 -10.95 -0.78
N SER A 102 -4.79 -12.03 -0.46
CA SER A 102 -6.21 -12.18 -0.79
C SER A 102 -7.07 -11.95 0.44
N ARG A 103 -8.22 -11.30 0.26
CA ARG A 103 -9.25 -11.22 1.30
C ARG A 103 -10.05 -12.51 1.44
N ASN A 104 -10.03 -13.34 0.41
CA ASN A 104 -10.63 -14.67 0.40
C ASN A 104 -9.49 -15.66 0.16
N ILE A 105 -9.04 -16.33 1.19
CA ILE A 105 -7.93 -17.26 1.11
C ILE A 105 -8.27 -18.37 0.13
N GLY A 106 -7.54 -18.43 -0.95
CA GLY A 106 -7.09 -19.67 -1.55
C GLY A 106 -7.76 -20.12 -2.82
N ASP A 107 -9.03 -19.86 -3.11
CA ASP A 107 -9.74 -20.63 -4.14
C ASP A 107 -10.47 -19.80 -5.20
N ASP A 108 -10.03 -18.60 -5.49
CA ASP A 108 -10.57 -17.88 -6.65
C ASP A 108 -9.85 -18.39 -7.93
N PRO A 109 -10.50 -19.20 -8.76
CA PRO A 109 -9.92 -19.75 -9.98
C PRO A 109 -9.40 -18.66 -10.94
N ALA A 110 -9.99 -17.46 -10.89
CA ALA A 110 -9.59 -16.32 -11.70
C ALA A 110 -8.22 -15.77 -11.26
N LEU A 111 -7.96 -15.70 -9.95
CA LEU A 111 -6.65 -15.28 -9.43
C LEU A 111 -5.54 -16.22 -9.85
N HIS A 112 -5.76 -17.54 -9.71
CA HIS A 112 -4.79 -18.52 -10.14
C HIS A 112 -4.60 -18.57 -11.66
N ALA A 113 -5.67 -18.35 -12.42
CA ALA A 113 -5.56 -18.24 -13.88
C ALA A 113 -4.75 -17.01 -14.29
N LYS A 114 -5.01 -15.85 -13.64
CA LYS A 114 -4.26 -14.62 -13.88
C LYS A 114 -2.80 -14.78 -13.47
N ALA A 115 -2.53 -15.38 -12.32
CA ALA A 115 -1.16 -15.66 -11.88
C ALA A 115 -0.40 -16.51 -12.90
N ARG A 116 -0.98 -17.61 -13.40
CA ARG A 116 -0.36 -18.44 -14.45
C ARG A 116 -0.11 -17.66 -15.74
N GLN A 117 -1.03 -16.77 -16.14
CA GLN A 117 -0.85 -15.93 -17.32
C GLN A 117 0.35 -15.00 -17.18
N LEU A 118 0.52 -14.38 -16.02
CA LEU A 118 1.62 -13.46 -15.73
C LEU A 118 2.95 -14.18 -15.48
N ASP A 119 2.91 -15.38 -14.87
CA ASP A 119 4.09 -16.21 -14.57
C ASP A 119 4.83 -16.66 -15.85
N ALA A 120 4.11 -16.78 -16.97
CA ALA A 120 4.71 -17.03 -18.28
C ALA A 120 5.73 -15.96 -18.70
N SER A 121 5.76 -14.83 -18.03
CA SER A 121 6.72 -13.73 -18.24
C SER A 121 8.01 -13.89 -17.40
N GLY A 122 8.13 -14.94 -16.57
CA GLY A 122 9.32 -15.27 -15.78
C GLY A 122 9.34 -14.67 -14.37
N ALA A 123 8.28 -13.99 -13.94
CA ALA A 123 8.14 -13.53 -12.56
C ALA A 123 7.52 -14.62 -11.67
N ARG A 124 7.95 -14.68 -10.42
CA ARG A 124 7.31 -15.53 -9.41
C ARG A 124 6.13 -14.78 -8.79
N ILE A 125 4.96 -15.43 -8.78
CA ILE A 125 3.77 -14.90 -8.12
C ILE A 125 3.46 -15.79 -6.92
N LEU A 126 3.60 -15.21 -5.74
CA LEU A 126 3.44 -15.88 -4.46
C LEU A 126 2.13 -15.43 -3.82
N PHE A 127 1.33 -16.37 -3.36
CA PHE A 127 0.16 -16.07 -2.54
C PHE A 127 0.56 -16.13 -1.07
N ALA A 128 0.44 -15.00 -0.37
CA ALA A 128 0.75 -14.96 1.05
C ALA A 128 -0.36 -15.69 1.85
N PRO A 129 -0.02 -16.67 2.70
CA PRO A 129 -0.98 -17.40 3.52
C PRO A 129 -1.36 -16.57 4.76
N VAL A 130 -1.88 -15.36 4.53
CA VAL A 130 -2.30 -14.46 5.60
C VAL A 130 -3.81 -14.31 5.60
N GLU A 131 -4.42 -14.42 6.76
CA GLU A 131 -5.82 -14.10 6.92
C GLU A 131 -6.00 -12.58 6.76
N ALA A 132 -6.78 -12.19 5.77
CA ALA A 132 -7.02 -10.78 5.54
C ALA A 132 -7.88 -10.20 6.66
N LEU A 133 -7.41 -9.15 7.27
CA LEU A 133 -8.25 -8.37 8.15
C LEU A 133 -9.41 -7.76 7.34
N PRO A 134 -10.67 -7.94 7.76
CA PRO A 134 -11.83 -7.41 7.06
C PRO A 134 -11.94 -5.89 7.24
N MET A 135 -10.92 -5.18 6.79
CA MET A 135 -10.72 -3.76 7.05
C MET A 135 -10.57 -2.99 5.75
N ALA A 136 -11.51 -2.09 5.45
CA ALA A 136 -11.39 -1.15 4.35
C ALA A 136 -11.11 0.25 4.89
N SER A 137 -10.16 0.96 4.29
CA SER A 137 -9.83 2.34 4.66
C SER A 137 -11.02 3.30 4.57
N SER A 138 -11.99 3.03 3.68
CA SER A 138 -13.23 3.80 3.60
C SER A 138 -14.08 3.63 4.85
N VAL A 139 -14.23 2.40 5.34
CA VAL A 139 -14.97 2.09 6.56
C VAL A 139 -14.33 2.76 7.77
N LEU A 140 -13.01 2.65 7.91
CA LEU A 140 -12.29 3.32 9.00
C LEU A 140 -12.49 4.84 8.98
N ARG A 141 -12.41 5.47 7.80
CA ARG A 141 -12.65 6.92 7.71
C ARG A 141 -14.08 7.30 8.07
N THR A 142 -15.07 6.51 7.70
CA THR A 142 -16.47 6.74 8.08
C THR A 142 -16.65 6.63 9.60
N ARG A 143 -16.06 5.63 10.23
CA ARG A 143 -16.11 5.43 11.68
C ARG A 143 -15.41 6.57 12.44
N LEU A 144 -14.23 6.98 11.98
CA LEU A 144 -13.51 8.14 12.53
C LEU A 144 -14.33 9.42 12.38
N ALA A 145 -14.99 9.65 11.23
CA ALA A 145 -15.88 10.77 11.02
C ALA A 145 -17.12 10.75 11.94
N ALA A 146 -17.55 9.58 12.38
CA ALA A 146 -18.61 9.40 13.37
C ALA A 146 -18.10 9.54 14.83
N GLY A 147 -16.81 9.82 15.04
CA GLY A 147 -16.21 10.01 16.36
C GLY A 147 -15.76 8.71 17.04
N GLU A 148 -15.72 7.58 16.31
CA GLU A 148 -15.21 6.33 16.87
C GLU A 148 -13.67 6.35 16.96
N GLU A 149 -13.13 5.76 18.03
CA GLU A 149 -11.69 5.72 18.28
C GLU A 149 -10.91 4.72 17.44
N CYS A 150 -11.57 3.69 16.90
CA CYS A 150 -10.97 2.60 16.11
C CYS A 150 -9.70 2.01 16.77
N GLU A 151 -9.78 1.72 18.07
CA GLU A 151 -8.61 1.31 18.88
C GLU A 151 -8.03 -0.03 18.48
N ASN A 152 -8.88 -0.94 18.02
CA ASN A 152 -8.48 -2.27 17.60
C ASN A 152 -7.82 -2.29 16.23
N GLU A 153 -8.04 -1.24 15.42
CA GLU A 153 -7.58 -1.17 14.05
C GLU A 153 -6.41 -0.21 13.86
N LEU A 154 -6.30 0.79 14.76
CA LEU A 154 -5.30 1.84 14.62
C LEU A 154 -4.40 1.94 15.87
N PRO A 155 -3.07 1.89 15.69
CA PRO A 155 -2.14 2.15 16.78
C PRO A 155 -2.38 3.52 17.44
N VAL A 156 -2.09 3.60 18.73
CA VAL A 156 -2.25 4.84 19.52
C VAL A 156 -1.51 6.02 18.88
N SER A 157 -0.33 5.79 18.33
CA SER A 157 0.48 6.81 17.65
C SER A 157 -0.22 7.36 16.41
N VAL A 158 -0.83 6.51 15.58
CA VAL A 158 -1.61 6.93 14.40
C VAL A 158 -2.84 7.72 14.82
N ARG A 159 -3.58 7.27 15.85
CA ARG A 159 -4.76 8.00 16.38
C ARG A 159 -4.38 9.39 16.90
N ARG A 160 -3.19 9.52 17.50
CA ARG A 160 -2.66 10.81 17.95
C ARG A 160 -2.43 11.78 16.79
N VAL A 161 -1.86 11.32 15.67
CA VAL A 161 -1.70 12.14 14.46
C VAL A 161 -3.05 12.56 13.91
N ILE A 162 -4.00 11.62 13.79
CA ILE A 162 -5.36 11.91 13.31
C ILE A 162 -6.04 12.99 14.14
N ARG A 163 -5.97 12.91 15.47
CA ARG A 163 -6.57 13.90 16.38
C ARG A 163 -5.85 15.25 16.30
N ARG A 164 -4.52 15.25 16.33
CA ARG A 164 -3.72 16.49 16.29
C ARG A 164 -4.02 17.30 15.04
N GLU A 165 -4.18 16.65 13.91
CA GLU A 165 -4.38 17.26 12.60
C GLU A 165 -5.86 17.37 12.18
N GLY A 166 -6.78 16.90 13.02
CA GLY A 166 -8.21 16.90 12.71
C GLY A 166 -8.57 16.08 11.47
N LEU A 167 -7.81 15.03 11.17
CA LEU A 167 -8.02 14.21 9.96
C LEU A 167 -9.27 13.36 10.10
N TYR A 168 -10.01 13.26 9.00
CA TYR A 168 -11.20 12.40 8.87
C TYR A 168 -12.35 12.79 9.83
N LEU A 169 -12.23 13.83 10.60
CA LEU A 169 -13.30 14.30 11.47
C LEU A 169 -14.37 14.98 10.60
N SER A 170 -15.63 14.66 10.85
CA SER A 170 -16.74 15.41 10.25
C SER A 170 -16.76 16.81 10.84
N LEU A 171 -16.81 17.85 9.98
CA LEU A 171 -16.97 19.26 10.40
C LEU A 171 -18.38 19.57 10.95
N ILE A 172 -19.12 18.55 11.37
CA ILE A 172 -20.44 18.72 11.95
C ILE A 172 -20.28 18.76 13.46
N HIS A 173 -19.87 19.90 13.98
CA HIS A 173 -20.22 20.37 15.32
C HIS A 173 -19.67 21.80 15.50
N ILE A 174 -20.36 22.75 14.91
CA ILE A 174 -20.52 24.10 15.46
C ILE A 174 -21.99 24.47 15.33
#